data_e3b5c51881eaf1481fe99d6bd6013d79
#
_entry.id   e3b5c51881eaf1481fe99d6bd6013d79
#
_cell.length_a   1.000
_cell.length_b   1.000
_cell.length_c   1.000
_cell.angle_alpha   90.00
_cell.angle_beta   90.00
_cell.angle_gamma   90.00
#
_symmetry.space_group_name_H-M   'P 1'
#
loop_
_entity.id
_entity.type
_entity.pdbx_description
1 polymer ?
#
loop_
_entity_poly.entity_id
_entity_poly.type
_entity_poly.pdbx_seq_one_letter_code
_entity_poly.pdbx_strand_id
1 'polypeptide(L)'
;SFLEKIKFAITSPYPEFEGMGLKNNNGDYHQISSGIIQIENEFYDSIRPKRPSVDGVRPYEMLKKLGIEYLEIRGVDISPFDIVGISKDQIRFLDLILIYCLIMPSPAIAPEEKKLIDENDKKAIYNGRDENTLIVIDNKKVNIRSATKSIIKDLKDLATFFVNSDEMTSSIISIIEMEKGLLPESGFHNDSLVKAKQNMSELVSSDCKYFD
;
A
#
# COMPACT_ATOMS: atom_id res chain seq x y z
N SER A 1 -16.71 7.83 7.93
CA SER A 1 -15.84 8.11 6.75
C SER A 1 -14.38 8.18 7.17
N PHE A 2 -13.45 8.15 6.19
CA PHE A 2 -12.01 8.36 6.43
C PHE A 2 -11.74 9.67 7.18
N LEU A 3 -12.36 10.75 6.72
CA LEU A 3 -12.19 12.09 7.33
C LEU A 3 -12.66 12.17 8.78
N GLU A 4 -13.74 11.50 9.13
CA GLU A 4 -14.23 11.44 10.52
C GLU A 4 -13.23 10.73 11.42
N LYS A 5 -12.63 9.65 10.94
CA LYS A 5 -11.61 8.90 11.69
C LYS A 5 -10.31 9.71 11.87
N ILE A 6 -9.86 10.40 10.84
CA ILE A 6 -8.70 11.31 10.95
C ILE A 6 -9.01 12.46 11.92
N LYS A 7 -10.17 13.09 11.80
CA LYS A 7 -10.59 14.13 12.74
C LYS A 7 -10.62 13.62 14.17
N PHE A 8 -11.22 12.47 14.40
CA PHE A 8 -11.25 11.83 15.72
C PHE A 8 -9.83 11.62 16.25
N ALA A 9 -8.93 11.04 15.47
CA ALA A 9 -7.57 10.76 15.90
C ALA A 9 -6.76 12.03 16.24
N ILE A 10 -6.99 13.14 15.55
CA ILE A 10 -6.33 14.43 15.81
C ILE A 10 -6.90 15.10 17.06
N THR A 11 -8.24 14.98 17.29
CA THR A 11 -8.93 15.72 18.35
C THR A 11 -9.13 14.94 19.64
N SER A 12 -8.99 13.59 19.60
CA SER A 12 -9.15 12.75 20.79
C SER A 12 -7.83 12.70 21.54
N PRO A 13 -7.82 13.10 22.82
CA PRO A 13 -6.59 13.11 23.60
C PRO A 13 -6.09 11.67 23.83
N TYR A 14 -4.76 11.53 23.83
CA TYR A 14 -4.09 10.30 24.20
C TYR A 14 -3.50 10.48 25.62
N PRO A 15 -3.86 9.63 26.60
CA PRO A 15 -3.53 9.88 28.00
C PRO A 15 -2.05 10.09 28.30
N GLU A 16 -1.16 9.37 27.61
CA GLU A 16 0.29 9.54 27.79
C GLU A 16 0.76 10.91 27.29
N PHE A 17 0.23 11.41 26.17
CA PHE A 17 0.57 12.71 25.62
C PHE A 17 -0.05 13.85 26.43
N GLU A 18 -1.24 13.66 27.00
CA GLU A 18 -1.81 14.61 27.98
C GLU A 18 -0.95 14.71 29.23
N GLY A 19 -0.48 13.55 29.77
CA GLY A 19 0.37 13.50 30.93
C GLY A 19 1.72 14.21 30.76
N MET A 20 2.26 14.23 29.54
CA MET A 20 3.49 14.96 29.22
C MET A 20 3.28 16.48 29.16
N GLY A 21 2.06 16.92 28.84
CA GLY A 21 1.74 18.34 28.58
C GLY A 21 2.27 18.84 27.25
N LEU A 22 1.77 19.99 26.81
CA LEU A 22 2.18 20.59 25.53
C LEU A 22 3.50 21.37 25.62
N LYS A 23 3.83 21.90 26.80
CA LYS A 23 4.98 22.77 27.02
C LYS A 23 5.81 22.32 28.23
N ASN A 24 7.12 22.58 28.15
CA ASN A 24 8.02 22.43 29.28
C ASN A 24 7.89 23.60 30.29
N ASN A 25 8.64 23.55 31.37
CA ASN A 25 8.66 24.58 32.39
C ASN A 25 9.18 25.95 31.88
N ASN A 26 9.90 25.97 30.77
CA ASN A 26 10.43 27.18 30.17
C ASN A 26 9.46 27.78 29.13
N GLY A 27 8.32 27.12 28.86
CA GLY A 27 7.33 27.54 27.88
C GLY A 27 7.56 27.05 26.45
N ASP A 28 8.60 26.23 26.21
CA ASP A 28 8.87 25.64 24.89
C ASP A 28 7.93 24.47 24.63
N TYR A 29 7.51 24.29 23.38
CA TYR A 29 6.66 23.17 23.01
C TYR A 29 7.42 21.84 22.95
N HIS A 30 6.93 20.82 23.65
CA HIS A 30 7.40 19.43 23.52
C HIS A 30 6.72 18.70 22.39
N GLN A 31 5.45 19.03 22.14
CA GLN A 31 4.60 18.37 21.17
C GLN A 31 3.59 19.37 20.59
N ILE A 32 3.06 19.03 19.42
CA ILE A 32 2.15 19.90 18.67
C ILE A 32 0.73 19.82 19.24
N SER A 33 0.31 18.62 19.64
CA SER A 33 -0.98 18.36 20.28
C SER A 33 -0.89 17.14 21.18
N SER A 34 -1.92 16.91 22.01
CA SER A 34 -2.05 15.67 22.80
C SER A 34 -2.99 14.64 22.15
N GLY A 35 -3.32 14.80 20.87
CA GLY A 35 -4.17 13.85 20.14
C GLY A 35 -3.52 12.49 19.92
N ILE A 36 -4.33 11.46 19.61
CA ILE A 36 -3.85 10.11 19.24
C ILE A 36 -2.80 10.20 18.14
N ILE A 37 -3.01 11.09 17.15
CA ILE A 37 -2.00 11.59 16.23
C ILE A 37 -1.91 13.11 16.39
N GLN A 38 -0.71 13.67 16.32
CA GLN A 38 -0.52 15.12 16.50
C GLN A 38 -0.89 15.89 15.24
N ILE A 39 -0.57 15.33 14.07
CA ILE A 39 -0.91 15.88 12.75
C ILE A 39 -1.33 14.76 11.80
N GLU A 40 -2.05 15.11 10.74
CA GLU A 40 -2.52 14.16 9.72
C GLU A 40 -1.39 13.37 9.05
N ASN A 41 -0.19 13.93 9.02
CA ASN A 41 0.97 13.30 8.37
C ASN A 41 1.49 12.07 9.14
N GLU A 42 1.14 11.93 10.42
CA GLU A 42 1.46 10.76 11.22
C GLU A 42 0.59 9.53 10.87
N PHE A 43 -0.54 9.75 10.20
CA PHE A 43 -1.34 8.63 9.70
C PHE A 43 -0.57 7.88 8.63
N TYR A 44 -0.24 6.63 8.92
CA TYR A 44 0.48 5.73 8.03
C TYR A 44 -0.34 4.49 7.71
N ASP A 45 -0.51 4.22 6.42
CA ASP A 45 -1.19 3.01 5.93
C ASP A 45 -0.60 2.63 4.55
N SER A 46 -0.88 1.42 4.09
CA SER A 46 -0.46 0.91 2.76
C SER A 46 -1.05 1.71 1.59
N ILE A 47 -2.22 2.29 1.77
CA ILE A 47 -2.88 3.19 0.82
C ILE A 47 -3.35 4.43 1.56
N ARG A 48 -3.04 5.61 1.01
CA ARG A 48 -3.40 6.89 1.61
C ARG A 48 -4.11 7.80 0.61
N PRO A 49 -5.35 8.26 0.90
CA PRO A 49 -6.00 9.27 0.11
C PRO A 49 -5.29 10.62 0.29
N LYS A 50 -5.03 11.29 -0.82
CA LYS A 50 -4.27 12.54 -0.88
C LYS A 50 -4.97 13.60 -1.69
N ARG A 51 -4.62 14.84 -1.35
CA ARG A 51 -4.84 16.04 -2.14
C ARG A 51 -3.66 16.98 -1.94
N PRO A 52 -3.15 17.64 -2.98
CA PRO A 52 -2.12 18.66 -2.83
C PRO A 52 -2.55 19.72 -1.82
N SER A 53 -1.68 20.03 -0.88
CA SER A 53 -1.92 21.10 0.08
C SER A 53 -1.54 22.45 -0.53
N VAL A 54 -2.29 23.47 -0.16
CA VAL A 54 -1.95 24.86 -0.41
C VAL A 54 -1.27 25.39 0.86
N ASP A 55 -0.29 26.26 0.71
CA ASP A 55 0.45 26.85 1.83
C ASP A 55 -0.49 27.39 2.91
N GLY A 56 -0.23 27.00 4.15
CA GLY A 56 -1.02 27.38 5.31
C GLY A 56 -2.35 26.63 5.51
N VAL A 57 -2.72 25.70 4.61
CA VAL A 57 -3.94 24.92 4.74
C VAL A 57 -3.61 23.46 5.10
N ARG A 58 -4.24 22.94 6.16
CA ARG A 58 -4.03 21.57 6.61
C ARG A 58 -4.56 20.54 5.59
N PRO A 59 -3.87 19.41 5.38
CA PRO A 59 -4.31 18.34 4.47
C PRO A 59 -5.74 17.86 4.74
N TYR A 60 -6.13 17.76 6.01
CA TYR A 60 -7.50 17.42 6.40
C TYR A 60 -8.55 18.38 5.83
N GLU A 61 -8.30 19.69 5.93
CA GLU A 61 -9.24 20.72 5.44
C GLU A 61 -9.33 20.68 3.89
N MET A 62 -8.22 20.43 3.22
CA MET A 62 -8.19 20.28 1.76
C MET A 62 -9.01 19.05 1.32
N LEU A 63 -8.79 17.90 1.95
CA LEU A 63 -9.55 16.69 1.68
C LEU A 63 -11.05 16.87 1.98
N LYS A 64 -11.38 17.56 3.08
CA LYS A 64 -12.77 17.84 3.47
C LYS A 64 -13.48 18.73 2.47
N LYS A 65 -12.81 19.77 1.98
CA LYS A 65 -13.40 20.79 1.10
C LYS A 65 -13.49 20.33 -0.36
N LEU A 66 -12.47 19.63 -0.85
CA LEU A 66 -12.31 19.34 -2.27
C LEU A 66 -12.31 17.84 -2.60
N GLY A 67 -12.36 16.97 -1.60
CA GLY A 67 -12.33 15.53 -1.78
C GLY A 67 -10.92 14.97 -2.09
N ILE A 68 -10.87 13.68 -2.41
CA ILE A 68 -9.64 12.98 -2.78
C ILE A 68 -9.28 13.32 -4.22
N GLU A 69 -8.00 13.61 -4.48
CA GLU A 69 -7.50 13.84 -5.82
C GLU A 69 -6.70 12.64 -6.35
N TYR A 70 -5.91 12.01 -5.49
CA TYR A 70 -5.14 10.82 -5.82
C TYR A 70 -4.96 9.88 -4.63
N LEU A 71 -4.53 8.67 -4.91
CA LEU A 71 -4.16 7.67 -3.93
C LEU A 71 -2.64 7.49 -3.93
N GLU A 72 -2.04 7.52 -2.75
CA GLU A 72 -0.64 7.19 -2.55
C GLU A 72 -0.54 5.73 -2.10
N ILE A 73 0.04 4.88 -2.95
CA ILE A 73 0.25 3.46 -2.64
C ILE A 73 1.64 3.32 -2.02
N ARG A 74 1.71 2.75 -0.82
CA ARG A 74 2.95 2.55 -0.05
C ARG A 74 3.27 1.08 0.22
N GLY A 75 2.33 0.19 -0.04
CA GLY A 75 2.44 -1.24 0.22
C GLY A 75 3.07 -2.04 -0.93
N VAL A 76 3.89 -1.39 -1.79
CA VAL A 76 4.56 -2.05 -2.92
C VAL A 76 6.05 -2.10 -2.65
N ASP A 77 6.62 -3.30 -2.70
CA ASP A 77 8.06 -3.50 -2.58
C ASP A 77 8.80 -2.96 -3.81
N ILE A 78 10.00 -2.45 -3.58
CA ILE A 78 10.89 -2.01 -4.65
C ILE A 78 11.36 -3.24 -5.43
N SER A 79 11.12 -3.24 -6.75
CA SER A 79 11.62 -4.29 -7.64
C SER A 79 13.14 -4.17 -7.80
N PRO A 80 13.91 -5.19 -7.41
CA PRO A 80 15.36 -5.19 -7.64
C PRO A 80 15.74 -5.45 -9.10
N PHE A 81 14.77 -5.75 -9.96
CA PHE A 81 14.98 -6.08 -11.38
C PHE A 81 14.78 -4.88 -12.30
N ASP A 82 14.23 -3.78 -11.78
CA ASP A 82 13.93 -2.56 -12.53
C ASP A 82 14.77 -1.39 -12.02
N ILE A 83 15.37 -0.63 -12.92
CA ILE A 83 16.26 0.49 -12.60
C ILE A 83 15.54 1.54 -11.73
N VAL A 84 14.26 1.80 -12.02
CA VAL A 84 13.43 2.75 -11.27
C VAL A 84 12.67 2.11 -10.09
N GLY A 85 12.94 0.84 -9.79
CA GLY A 85 12.34 0.13 -8.66
C GLY A 85 10.92 -0.36 -8.89
N ILE A 86 10.33 -0.12 -10.07
CA ILE A 86 9.00 -0.59 -10.45
C ILE A 86 8.92 -0.81 -11.96
N SER A 87 8.29 -1.90 -12.40
CA SER A 87 8.07 -2.18 -13.82
C SER A 87 6.79 -1.56 -14.36
N LYS A 88 6.72 -1.41 -15.68
CA LYS A 88 5.49 -0.98 -16.37
C LYS A 88 4.32 -1.95 -16.11
N ASP A 89 4.63 -3.24 -16.01
CA ASP A 89 3.62 -4.27 -15.73
C ASP A 89 3.07 -4.17 -14.32
N GLN A 90 3.92 -3.88 -13.33
CA GLN A 90 3.48 -3.62 -11.96
C GLN A 90 2.56 -2.39 -11.88
N ILE A 91 2.89 -1.30 -12.58
CA ILE A 91 2.04 -0.10 -12.63
C ILE A 91 0.67 -0.44 -13.22
N ARG A 92 0.61 -1.11 -14.37
CA ARG A 92 -0.66 -1.52 -14.99
C ARG A 92 -1.49 -2.45 -14.13
N PHE A 93 -0.83 -3.37 -13.43
CA PHE A 93 -1.48 -4.28 -12.50
C PHE A 93 -2.10 -3.52 -11.32
N LEU A 94 -1.38 -2.52 -10.77
CA LEU A 94 -1.90 -1.65 -9.70
C LEU A 94 -3.09 -0.81 -10.19
N ASP A 95 -3.04 -0.27 -11.39
CA ASP A 95 -4.16 0.46 -11.98
C ASP A 95 -5.41 -0.42 -12.08
N LEU A 96 -5.26 -1.68 -12.56
CA LEU A 96 -6.36 -2.63 -12.61
C LEU A 96 -6.92 -2.97 -11.23
N ILE A 97 -6.08 -3.18 -10.23
CA ILE A 97 -6.53 -3.41 -8.84
C ILE A 97 -7.31 -2.21 -8.31
N LEU A 98 -6.83 -0.98 -8.53
CA LEU A 98 -7.51 0.22 -8.07
C LEU A 98 -8.89 0.39 -8.73
N ILE A 99 -8.98 0.13 -10.05
CA ILE A 99 -10.25 0.18 -10.77
C ILE A 99 -11.19 -0.95 -10.29
N TYR A 100 -10.66 -2.16 -10.09
CA TYR A 100 -11.42 -3.26 -9.52
C TYR A 100 -12.01 -2.89 -8.16
N CYS A 101 -11.21 -2.34 -7.25
CA CYS A 101 -11.68 -1.89 -5.94
C CYS A 101 -12.73 -0.76 -6.05
N LEU A 102 -12.63 0.10 -7.07
CA LEU A 102 -13.58 1.18 -7.29
C LEU A 102 -14.97 0.69 -7.72
N ILE A 103 -15.03 -0.36 -8.54
CA ILE A 103 -16.30 -0.91 -9.09
C ILE A 103 -16.92 -1.98 -8.18
N MET A 104 -16.14 -2.60 -7.29
CA MET A 104 -16.66 -3.61 -6.38
C MET A 104 -17.47 -2.99 -5.23
N PRO A 105 -18.52 -3.68 -4.75
CA PRO A 105 -19.24 -3.24 -3.56
C PRO A 105 -18.26 -3.04 -2.38
N SER A 106 -18.34 -1.87 -1.74
CA SER A 106 -17.49 -1.51 -0.60
C SER A 106 -18.37 -1.10 0.61
N PRO A 107 -18.94 -2.07 1.35
CA PRO A 107 -19.66 -1.78 2.56
C PRO A 107 -18.78 -1.22 3.67
N ALA A 108 -19.37 -0.61 4.69
CA ALA A 108 -18.63 -0.14 5.85
C ALA A 108 -18.02 -1.33 6.61
N ILE A 109 -16.74 -1.24 6.93
CA ILE A 109 -16.02 -2.26 7.69
C ILE A 109 -16.45 -2.17 9.17
N ALA A 110 -16.98 -3.28 9.71
CA ALA A 110 -17.30 -3.40 11.13
C ALA A 110 -16.01 -3.60 11.98
N PRO A 111 -16.03 -3.26 13.29
CA PRO A 111 -14.87 -3.44 14.16
C PRO A 111 -14.34 -4.89 14.21
N GLU A 112 -15.24 -5.87 14.18
CA GLU A 112 -14.93 -7.30 14.18
C GLU A 112 -14.26 -7.71 12.87
N GLU A 113 -14.77 -7.21 11.75
CA GLU A 113 -14.20 -7.42 10.42
C GLU A 113 -12.81 -6.78 10.31
N LYS A 114 -12.62 -5.58 10.88
CA LYS A 114 -11.28 -4.95 10.92
C LYS A 114 -10.24 -5.81 11.63
N LYS A 115 -10.61 -6.48 12.72
CA LYS A 115 -9.70 -7.42 13.40
C LYS A 115 -9.31 -8.60 12.50
N LEU A 116 -10.28 -9.15 11.77
CA LEU A 116 -10.01 -10.25 10.82
C LEU A 116 -9.10 -9.78 9.66
N ILE A 117 -9.30 -8.56 9.16
CA ILE A 117 -8.43 -7.95 8.15
C ILE A 117 -7.00 -7.84 8.69
N ASP A 118 -6.81 -7.30 9.90
CA ASP A 118 -5.49 -7.14 10.51
C ASP A 118 -4.78 -8.49 10.76
N GLU A 119 -5.54 -9.54 11.10
CA GLU A 119 -5.03 -10.90 11.22
C GLU A 119 -4.64 -11.50 9.86
N ASN A 120 -5.45 -11.25 8.82
CA ASN A 120 -5.15 -11.68 7.46
C ASN A 120 -3.90 -11.00 6.92
N ASP A 121 -3.74 -9.69 7.15
CA ASP A 121 -2.55 -8.93 6.77
C ASP A 121 -1.29 -9.51 7.41
N LYS A 122 -1.33 -9.80 8.70
CA LYS A 122 -0.21 -10.47 9.38
C LYS A 122 0.12 -11.82 8.76
N LYS A 123 -0.89 -12.63 8.44
CA LYS A 123 -0.68 -13.92 7.77
C LYS A 123 -0.09 -13.76 6.38
N ALA A 124 -0.56 -12.77 5.62
CA ALA A 124 -0.02 -12.49 4.30
C ALA A 124 1.45 -12.05 4.37
N ILE A 125 1.80 -11.19 5.34
CA ILE A 125 3.17 -10.70 5.53
C ILE A 125 4.13 -11.83 5.93
N TYR A 126 3.77 -12.63 6.92
CA TYR A 126 4.67 -13.62 7.50
C TYR A 126 4.63 -14.99 6.81
N ASN A 127 3.47 -15.37 6.26
CA ASN A 127 3.20 -16.72 5.76
C ASN A 127 2.59 -16.72 4.35
N GLY A 128 2.53 -15.61 3.64
CA GLY A 128 1.86 -15.51 2.34
C GLY A 128 2.43 -16.42 1.26
N ARG A 129 3.68 -16.86 1.41
CA ARG A 129 4.36 -17.82 0.51
C ARG A 129 4.09 -19.27 0.84
N ASP A 130 3.65 -19.59 2.07
CA ASP A 130 3.29 -20.95 2.46
C ASP A 130 1.98 -21.35 1.77
N GLU A 131 2.02 -22.48 1.06
CA GLU A 131 0.88 -23.04 0.32
C GLU A 131 -0.34 -23.34 1.19
N ASN A 132 -0.13 -23.56 2.48
CA ASN A 132 -1.17 -23.91 3.43
C ASN A 132 -1.74 -22.71 4.18
N THR A 133 -1.28 -21.50 3.89
CA THR A 133 -1.76 -20.29 4.58
C THR A 133 -3.25 -20.06 4.34
N LEU A 134 -4.00 -20.02 5.45
CA LEU A 134 -5.43 -19.77 5.46
C LEU A 134 -5.73 -18.36 5.99
N ILE A 135 -6.48 -17.61 5.22
CA ILE A 135 -7.06 -16.31 5.61
C ILE A 135 -8.57 -16.46 5.83
N VAL A 136 -9.21 -15.48 6.44
CA VAL A 136 -10.65 -15.47 6.68
C VAL A 136 -11.32 -14.42 5.79
N ILE A 137 -12.20 -14.84 4.91
CA ILE A 137 -13.02 -13.98 4.05
C ILE A 137 -14.48 -14.38 4.28
N ASP A 138 -15.36 -13.42 4.58
CA ASP A 138 -16.79 -13.66 4.86
C ASP A 138 -17.01 -14.77 5.90
N ASN A 139 -16.25 -14.73 6.99
CA ASN A 139 -16.24 -15.72 8.08
C ASN A 139 -15.88 -17.16 7.64
N LYS A 140 -15.28 -17.34 6.46
CA LYS A 140 -14.82 -18.64 5.96
C LYS A 140 -13.30 -18.67 5.86
N LYS A 141 -12.71 -19.79 6.26
CA LYS A 141 -11.29 -20.03 6.02
C LYS A 141 -11.06 -20.37 4.55
N VAL A 142 -10.25 -19.58 3.88
CA VAL A 142 -9.92 -19.72 2.46
C VAL A 142 -8.40 -19.73 2.32
N ASN A 143 -7.90 -20.60 1.47
CA ASN A 143 -6.48 -20.61 1.15
C ASN A 143 -6.10 -19.32 0.41
N ILE A 144 -5.02 -18.64 0.84
CA ILE A 144 -4.61 -17.34 0.29
C ILE A 144 -4.36 -17.40 -1.22
N ARG A 145 -3.74 -18.48 -1.72
CA ARG A 145 -3.49 -18.65 -3.16
C ARG A 145 -4.78 -18.82 -3.96
N SER A 146 -5.77 -19.50 -3.38
CA SER A 146 -7.09 -19.66 -4.02
C SER A 146 -7.84 -18.34 -4.08
N ALA A 147 -7.79 -17.53 -3.02
CA ALA A 147 -8.36 -16.19 -2.99
C ALA A 147 -7.69 -15.28 -4.03
N THR A 148 -6.35 -15.31 -4.10
CA THR A 148 -5.58 -14.53 -5.09
C THR A 148 -5.92 -14.94 -6.52
N LYS A 149 -6.03 -16.26 -6.81
CA LYS A 149 -6.43 -16.73 -8.14
C LYS A 149 -7.81 -16.24 -8.55
N SER A 150 -8.76 -16.14 -7.62
CA SER A 150 -10.08 -15.59 -7.90
C SER A 150 -10.00 -14.12 -8.32
N ILE A 151 -9.28 -13.30 -7.55
CA ILE A 151 -9.07 -11.87 -7.87
C ILE A 151 -8.36 -11.71 -9.22
N ILE A 152 -7.32 -12.50 -9.50
CA ILE A 152 -6.61 -12.46 -10.78
C ILE A 152 -7.55 -12.77 -11.95
N LYS A 153 -8.47 -13.73 -11.78
CA LYS A 153 -9.49 -14.02 -12.79
C LYS A 153 -10.36 -12.81 -13.05
N ASP A 154 -10.88 -12.18 -11.99
CA ASP A 154 -11.72 -10.99 -12.10
C ASP A 154 -10.97 -9.81 -12.75
N LEU A 155 -9.68 -9.63 -12.44
CA LEU A 155 -8.83 -8.62 -13.09
C LEU A 155 -8.62 -8.89 -14.58
N LYS A 156 -8.49 -10.16 -14.98
CA LYS A 156 -8.41 -10.53 -16.42
C LYS A 156 -9.72 -10.20 -17.14
N ASP A 157 -10.84 -10.53 -16.53
CA ASP A 157 -12.15 -10.22 -17.10
C ASP A 157 -12.32 -8.69 -17.20
N LEU A 158 -11.92 -7.93 -16.17
CA LEU A 158 -11.92 -6.46 -16.19
C LEU A 158 -11.02 -5.90 -17.30
N ALA A 159 -9.84 -6.46 -17.51
CA ALA A 159 -8.89 -5.99 -18.54
C ALA A 159 -9.49 -5.99 -19.94
N THR A 160 -10.46 -6.87 -20.23
CA THR A 160 -11.12 -6.94 -21.56
C THR A 160 -11.91 -5.68 -21.92
N PHE A 161 -12.27 -4.85 -20.95
CA PHE A 161 -13.02 -3.60 -21.18
C PHE A 161 -12.14 -2.43 -21.60
N PHE A 162 -10.82 -2.57 -21.56
CA PHE A 162 -9.89 -1.50 -21.93
C PHE A 162 -9.50 -1.57 -23.42
N VAL A 163 -9.22 -0.42 -24.00
CA VAL A 163 -8.75 -0.32 -25.41
C VAL A 163 -7.42 -1.08 -25.61
N ASN A 164 -6.59 -1.11 -24.58
CA ASN A 164 -5.31 -1.82 -24.55
C ASN A 164 -5.40 -3.15 -23.78
N SER A 165 -6.50 -3.88 -23.94
CA SER A 165 -6.79 -5.12 -23.19
C SER A 165 -5.67 -6.18 -23.27
N ASP A 166 -5.04 -6.33 -24.44
CA ASP A 166 -3.94 -7.27 -24.64
C ASP A 166 -2.72 -6.91 -23.81
N GLU A 167 -2.37 -5.61 -23.73
CA GLU A 167 -1.28 -5.13 -22.88
C GLU A 167 -1.59 -5.31 -21.39
N MET A 168 -2.83 -5.03 -20.97
CA MET A 168 -3.26 -5.23 -19.59
C MET A 168 -3.23 -6.71 -19.19
N THR A 169 -3.73 -7.57 -20.06
CA THR A 169 -3.70 -9.03 -19.84
C THR A 169 -2.26 -9.56 -19.80
N SER A 170 -1.39 -9.09 -20.71
CA SER A 170 0.02 -9.45 -20.72
C SER A 170 0.73 -9.01 -19.43
N SER A 171 0.41 -7.82 -18.90
CA SER A 171 0.95 -7.35 -17.63
C SER A 171 0.52 -8.23 -16.45
N ILE A 172 -0.73 -8.68 -16.41
CA ILE A 172 -1.21 -9.62 -15.37
C ILE A 172 -0.42 -10.94 -15.45
N ILE A 173 -0.21 -11.46 -16.66
CA ILE A 173 0.55 -12.70 -16.88
C ILE A 173 2.00 -12.53 -16.42
N SER A 174 2.64 -11.43 -16.80
CA SER A 174 4.02 -11.09 -16.41
C SER A 174 4.20 -11.05 -14.89
N ILE A 175 3.27 -10.43 -14.16
CA ILE A 175 3.31 -10.39 -12.69
C ILE A 175 3.15 -11.79 -12.08
N ILE A 176 2.25 -12.63 -12.62
CA ILE A 176 2.07 -14.01 -12.14
C ILE A 176 3.34 -14.83 -12.38
N GLU A 177 3.99 -14.67 -13.51
CA GLU A 177 5.22 -15.38 -13.84
C GLU A 177 6.40 -14.88 -13.00
N MET A 178 6.48 -13.58 -12.74
CA MET A 178 7.46 -13.00 -11.82
C MET A 178 7.29 -13.58 -10.41
N GLU A 179 6.08 -13.65 -9.90
CA GLU A 179 5.78 -14.26 -8.60
C GLU A 179 6.16 -15.74 -8.56
N LYS A 180 5.93 -16.50 -9.62
CA LYS A 180 6.38 -17.89 -9.73
C LYS A 180 7.90 -18.01 -9.74
N GLY A 181 8.58 -17.11 -10.43
CA GLY A 181 10.05 -17.06 -10.51
C GLY A 181 10.71 -16.62 -9.19
N LEU A 182 10.02 -15.81 -8.39
CA LEU A 182 10.45 -15.40 -7.05
C LEU A 182 10.14 -16.46 -5.97
N LEU A 183 9.38 -17.49 -6.31
CA LEU A 183 9.05 -18.64 -5.46
C LEU A 183 9.78 -19.89 -5.99
N PRO A 184 11.09 -20.02 -5.85
CA PRO A 184 11.73 -21.30 -6.18
C PRO A 184 11.33 -22.30 -5.10
N GLU A 185 11.06 -23.51 -5.51
CA GLU A 185 11.00 -24.69 -4.62
C GLU A 185 12.32 -24.86 -3.83
N SER A 186 13.37 -24.07 -4.13
CA SER A 186 14.70 -24.17 -3.56
C SER A 186 15.50 -22.86 -3.53
N GLY A 187 14.96 -21.78 -2.90
CA GLY A 187 15.77 -20.56 -2.65
C GLY A 187 15.99 -19.63 -3.88
N PHE A 188 16.48 -18.44 -3.65
CA PHE A 188 16.78 -17.43 -4.68
C PHE A 188 17.56 -18.01 -5.85
N HIS A 189 17.06 -17.89 -7.06
CA HIS A 189 17.80 -18.22 -8.26
C HIS A 189 19.02 -17.30 -8.34
N ASN A 190 20.23 -17.86 -8.50
CA ASN A 190 21.49 -17.09 -8.61
C ASN A 190 21.41 -15.99 -9.69
N ASP A 191 20.68 -16.26 -10.78
CA ASP A 191 20.49 -15.31 -11.89
C ASP A 191 19.69 -14.07 -11.48
N SER A 192 18.74 -14.20 -10.58
CA SER A 192 17.96 -13.07 -10.04
C SER A 192 18.82 -12.17 -9.16
N LEU A 193 19.70 -12.73 -8.34
CA LEU A 193 20.65 -11.99 -7.52
C LEU A 193 21.73 -11.28 -8.38
N VAL A 194 22.19 -11.92 -9.46
CA VAL A 194 23.13 -11.33 -10.40
C VAL A 194 22.50 -10.11 -11.09
N LYS A 195 21.26 -10.26 -11.60
CA LYS A 195 20.53 -9.18 -12.25
C LYS A 195 20.23 -8.02 -11.29
N ALA A 196 19.80 -8.31 -10.06
CA ALA A 196 19.59 -7.30 -9.03
C ALA A 196 20.88 -6.53 -8.70
N LYS A 197 22.01 -7.22 -8.54
CA LYS A 197 23.33 -6.58 -8.32
C LYS A 197 23.76 -5.72 -9.51
N GLN A 198 23.51 -6.17 -10.74
CA GLN A 198 23.84 -5.43 -11.95
C GLN A 198 23.01 -4.15 -12.05
N ASN A 199 21.69 -4.22 -11.84
CA ASN A 199 20.81 -3.04 -11.82
C ASN A 199 21.21 -2.04 -10.73
N MET A 200 21.56 -2.53 -9.52
CA MET A 200 22.07 -1.68 -8.44
C MET A 200 23.37 -0.98 -8.81
N SER A 201 24.30 -1.67 -9.49
CA SER A 201 25.56 -1.08 -9.93
C SER A 201 25.36 -0.03 -11.02
N GLU A 202 24.40 -0.22 -11.92
CA GLU A 202 24.03 0.74 -12.96
C GLU A 202 23.40 2.01 -12.36
N LEU A 203 22.51 1.86 -11.35
CA LEU A 203 21.94 2.97 -10.59
C LEU A 203 23.03 3.82 -9.91
N VAL A 204 23.94 3.19 -9.17
CA VAL A 204 25.05 3.88 -8.49
C VAL A 204 25.95 4.57 -9.48
N SER A 205 26.19 4.00 -10.68
CA SER A 205 27.00 4.62 -11.72
C SER A 205 26.31 5.76 -12.46
N SER A 206 24.95 5.77 -12.51
CA SER A 206 24.18 6.85 -13.13
C SER A 206 24.01 8.06 -12.22
N ASP A 207 23.85 7.84 -10.92
CA ASP A 207 23.72 8.94 -9.96
C ASP A 207 25.00 9.79 -9.82
N CYS A 208 26.18 9.20 -10.06
CA CYS A 208 27.43 9.97 -10.11
C CYS A 208 27.53 10.95 -11.28
N LYS A 209 26.63 10.89 -12.27
CA LYS A 209 26.64 11.80 -13.42
C LYS A 209 25.69 12.99 -13.30
N TYR A 210 24.85 13.02 -12.26
CA TYR A 210 23.86 14.09 -12.03
C TYR A 210 24.29 15.08 -10.94
N PHE A 211 25.43 14.87 -10.29
CA PHE A 211 25.95 15.74 -9.21
C PHE A 211 27.30 16.41 -9.56
N ASP A 212 27.75 16.32 -10.79
CA ASP A 212 28.80 17.16 -11.39
C ASP A 212 28.14 18.22 -12.28
#